data_f9e28caf80eb4658b7ca0fbcf46674c7
#
_entry.id   f9e28caf80eb4658b7ca0fbcf46674c7
#
_cell.length_a   1.000
_cell.length_b   1.000
_cell.length_c   1.000
_cell.angle_alpha   90.00
_cell.angle_beta   90.00
_cell.angle_gamma   90.00
#
_symmetry.space_group_name_H-M   'P 1'
#
loop_
_entity.id
_entity.type
_entity.pdbx_description
1 polymer ?
#
loop_
_entity_poly.entity_id
_entity_poly.type
_entity_poly.pdbx_seq_one_letter_code
_entity_poly.pdbx_strand_id
1 'polypeptide(L)'
;SAHPYEKKVVEALAPTGKPYSVHICGDTSAIVGDMGALGAQILELDWKVDMGTARQAVPDSTVLMGNINPSDPMCIGTPDQVRSCVQDVIHKTRGRGLILSSGCALGANTKPENMAALVESARLYGTREQLEELQK
;
A
#
# COMPACT_ATOMS: atom_id res chain seq x y z
N SER A 1 2.38 -11.51 21.71
CA SER A 1 2.25 -10.40 20.76
C SER A 1 3.62 -10.00 20.22
N ALA A 2 3.75 -9.77 18.91
CA ALA A 2 4.99 -9.32 18.28
C ALA A 2 5.25 -7.81 18.52
N HIS A 3 4.19 -7.04 18.70
CA HIS A 3 4.20 -5.58 18.81
C HIS A 3 5.31 -4.98 19.71
N PRO A 4 5.57 -5.48 20.93
CA PRO A 4 6.63 -4.90 21.78
C PRO A 4 8.04 -5.06 21.19
N TYR A 5 8.26 -6.09 20.38
CA TYR A 5 9.55 -6.35 19.73
C TYR A 5 9.71 -5.50 18.47
N GLU A 6 8.65 -5.38 17.69
CA GLU A 6 8.59 -4.49 16.51
C GLU A 6 8.85 -3.05 16.93
N LYS A 7 8.23 -2.58 18.01
CA LYS A 7 8.46 -1.25 18.57
C LYS A 7 9.93 -1.02 18.89
N LYS A 8 10.62 -1.99 19.54
CA LYS A 8 12.05 -1.89 19.84
C LYS A 8 12.90 -1.77 18.56
N VAL A 9 12.54 -2.50 17.51
CA VAL A 9 13.25 -2.42 16.21
C VAL A 9 13.07 -1.03 15.61
N VAL A 10 11.84 -0.52 15.59
CA VAL A 10 11.51 0.82 15.06
C VAL A 10 12.26 1.90 15.86
N GLU A 11 12.25 1.84 17.19
CA GLU A 11 12.98 2.77 18.05
C GLU A 11 14.51 2.72 17.82
N ALA A 12 15.06 1.55 17.55
CA ALA A 12 16.48 1.39 17.23
C ALA A 12 16.85 1.98 15.84
N LEU A 13 15.92 1.98 14.90
CA LEU A 13 16.12 2.54 13.56
C LEU A 13 15.95 4.06 13.51
N ALA A 14 15.10 4.63 14.36
CA ALA A 14 14.77 6.05 14.36
C ALA A 14 16.00 6.99 14.36
N PRO A 15 17.09 6.74 15.14
CA PRO A 15 18.27 7.59 15.15
C PRO A 15 19.03 7.62 13.83
N THR A 16 18.79 6.69 12.92
CA THR A 16 19.47 6.65 11.62
C THR A 16 19.01 7.78 10.68
N GLY A 17 17.86 8.39 10.95
CA GLY A 17 17.23 9.40 10.10
C GLY A 17 16.78 8.88 8.73
N LYS A 18 16.88 7.56 8.48
CA LYS A 18 16.47 6.96 7.22
C LYS A 18 15.00 6.53 7.28
N PRO A 19 14.23 6.71 6.19
CA PRO A 19 12.88 6.15 6.12
C PRO A 19 12.96 4.62 6.07
N TYR A 20 12.00 3.97 6.73
CA TYR A 20 11.85 2.52 6.72
C TYR A 20 10.37 2.13 6.65
N SER A 21 10.12 0.96 6.10
CA SER A 21 8.79 0.37 6.01
C SER A 21 8.64 -0.80 6.98
N VAL A 22 7.40 -1.02 7.42
CA VAL A 22 6.99 -2.25 8.12
C VAL A 22 6.04 -3.01 7.22
N HIS A 23 6.34 -4.30 7.00
CA HIS A 23 5.48 -5.22 6.26
C HIS A 23 5.13 -6.44 7.11
N ILE A 24 3.85 -6.77 7.16
CA ILE A 24 3.35 -8.01 7.75
C ILE A 24 2.43 -8.64 6.71
N CYS A 25 2.82 -9.83 6.23
CA CYS A 25 1.99 -10.59 5.28
C CYS A 25 0.66 -11.05 5.90
N GLY A 26 -0.36 -11.10 5.08
CA GLY A 26 -1.67 -11.58 5.45
C GLY A 26 -2.63 -10.49 5.91
N ASP A 27 -3.79 -10.89 6.39
CA ASP A 27 -4.82 -9.96 6.84
C ASP A 27 -4.44 -9.33 8.19
N THR A 28 -3.95 -8.09 8.11
CA THR A 28 -3.59 -7.27 9.28
C THR A 28 -4.65 -6.23 9.64
N SER A 29 -5.86 -6.33 9.08
CA SER A 29 -6.93 -5.35 9.30
C SER A 29 -7.20 -5.05 10.77
N ALA A 30 -7.13 -6.09 11.63
CA ALA A 30 -7.38 -5.95 13.07
C ALA A 30 -6.26 -5.20 13.83
N ILE A 31 -5.06 -5.06 13.25
CA ILE A 31 -3.89 -4.48 13.92
C ILE A 31 -3.26 -3.31 13.15
N VAL A 32 -3.86 -2.87 12.05
CA VAL A 32 -3.29 -1.81 11.21
C VAL A 32 -3.09 -0.50 11.98
N GLY A 33 -3.97 -0.17 12.92
CA GLY A 33 -3.83 0.97 13.80
C GLY A 33 -2.62 0.86 14.73
N ASP A 34 -2.38 -0.32 15.30
CA ASP A 34 -1.21 -0.61 16.13
C ASP A 34 0.09 -0.54 15.29
N MET A 35 0.05 -1.02 14.05
CA MET A 35 1.16 -0.87 13.10
C MET A 35 1.48 0.61 12.84
N GLY A 36 0.45 1.44 12.65
CA GLY A 36 0.61 2.89 12.50
C GLY A 36 1.21 3.56 13.73
N ALA A 37 0.87 3.08 14.93
CA ALA A 37 1.40 3.58 16.19
C ALA A 37 2.88 3.18 16.46
N LEU A 38 3.46 2.27 15.68
CA LEU A 38 4.88 1.92 15.77
C LEU A 38 5.81 3.09 15.43
N GLY A 39 5.36 4.04 14.60
CA GLY A 39 6.14 5.19 14.16
C GLY A 39 6.97 4.97 12.91
N ALA A 40 6.75 3.87 12.17
CA ALA A 40 7.31 3.69 10.83
C ALA A 40 6.71 4.71 9.87
N GLN A 41 7.53 5.24 8.96
CA GLN A 41 7.07 6.21 7.97
C GLN A 41 6.20 5.56 6.90
N ILE A 42 6.42 4.27 6.61
CA ILE A 42 5.72 3.54 5.56
C ILE A 42 5.17 2.24 6.15
N LEU A 43 3.90 1.95 5.88
CA LEU A 43 3.29 0.64 6.11
C LEU A 43 3.02 -0.02 4.76
N GLU A 44 3.68 -1.12 4.48
CA GLU A 44 3.42 -1.95 3.31
C GLU A 44 2.36 -2.99 3.69
N LEU A 45 1.19 -2.89 3.06
CA LEU A 45 0.00 -3.66 3.42
C LEU A 45 -0.28 -4.79 2.42
N ASP A 46 -0.61 -5.95 2.96
CA ASP A 46 -1.07 -7.09 2.17
C ASP A 46 -2.38 -6.76 1.44
N TRP A 47 -2.61 -7.39 0.29
CA TRP A 47 -3.80 -7.20 -0.54
C TRP A 47 -5.14 -7.52 0.17
N LYS A 48 -5.10 -8.25 1.27
CA LYS A 48 -6.28 -8.58 2.08
C LYS A 48 -6.78 -7.42 2.95
N VAL A 49 -5.95 -6.40 3.12
CA VAL A 49 -6.30 -5.21 3.90
C VAL A 49 -7.03 -4.20 3.03
N ASP A 50 -8.18 -3.70 3.47
CA ASP A 50 -8.85 -2.60 2.77
C ASP A 50 -8.09 -1.28 2.97
N MET A 51 -7.63 -0.69 1.87
CA MET A 51 -6.79 0.52 1.90
C MET A 51 -7.52 1.75 2.40
N GLY A 52 -8.84 1.82 2.21
CA GLY A 52 -9.65 2.93 2.74
C GLY A 52 -9.75 2.87 4.25
N THR A 53 -10.03 1.71 4.80
CA THR A 53 -10.05 1.45 6.24
C THR A 53 -8.67 1.68 6.86
N ALA A 54 -7.62 1.19 6.22
CA ALA A 54 -6.25 1.40 6.66
C ALA A 54 -5.89 2.90 6.71
N ARG A 55 -6.26 3.67 5.67
CA ARG A 55 -5.99 5.12 5.65
C ARG A 55 -6.66 5.87 6.80
N GLN A 56 -7.85 5.45 7.22
CA GLN A 56 -8.55 6.04 8.35
C GLN A 56 -7.97 5.63 9.71
N ALA A 57 -7.35 4.46 9.78
CA ALA A 57 -6.84 3.89 11.02
C ALA A 57 -5.43 4.38 11.41
N VAL A 58 -4.69 5.01 10.47
CA VAL A 58 -3.32 5.46 10.72
C VAL A 58 -3.19 6.98 10.53
N PRO A 59 -2.17 7.61 11.16
CA PRO A 59 -1.92 9.05 11.00
C PRO A 59 -1.70 9.46 9.54
N ASP A 60 -2.08 10.68 9.19
CA ASP A 60 -1.85 11.24 7.83
C ASP A 60 -0.36 11.29 7.44
N SER A 61 0.52 11.37 8.44
CA SER A 61 1.98 11.31 8.23
C SER A 61 2.50 9.93 7.84
N THR A 62 1.71 8.87 8.04
CA THR A 62 2.09 7.50 7.67
C THR A 62 1.73 7.26 6.20
N VAL A 63 2.70 6.87 5.41
CA VAL A 63 2.52 6.48 4.01
C VAL A 63 2.05 5.02 3.97
N LEU A 64 0.98 4.75 3.22
CA LEU A 64 0.55 3.39 2.90
C LEU A 64 1.17 2.94 1.58
N MET A 65 1.73 1.75 1.55
CA MET A 65 2.30 1.14 0.35
C MET A 65 1.54 -0.15 0.02
N GLY A 66 1.17 -0.31 -1.23
CA GLY A 66 0.44 -1.48 -1.71
C GLY A 66 -0.76 -1.09 -2.56
N ASN A 67 -1.80 -1.94 -2.72
CA ASN A 67 -1.83 -3.33 -2.25
C ASN A 67 -2.55 -4.21 -3.28
N ILE A 68 -2.14 -4.05 -4.55
CA ILE A 68 -2.73 -4.83 -5.63
C ILE A 68 -2.39 -6.32 -5.41
N ASN A 69 -3.38 -7.20 -5.53
CA ASN A 69 -3.17 -8.61 -5.31
C ASN A 69 -2.13 -9.19 -6.29
N PRO A 70 -1.03 -9.77 -5.79
CA PRO A 70 0.07 -10.27 -6.62
C PRO A 70 -0.31 -11.49 -7.46
N SER A 71 -1.34 -12.24 -7.07
CA SER A 71 -1.81 -13.41 -7.81
C SER A 71 -2.86 -13.03 -8.84
N ASP A 72 -3.97 -12.47 -8.41
CA ASP A 72 -5.07 -12.01 -9.26
C ASP A 72 -5.42 -10.55 -8.90
N PRO A 73 -5.15 -9.57 -9.77
CA PRO A 73 -4.94 -9.70 -11.20
C PRO A 73 -3.47 -9.73 -11.69
N MET A 74 -2.47 -9.54 -10.83
CA MET A 74 -1.11 -9.29 -11.32
C MET A 74 -0.51 -10.46 -12.11
N CYS A 75 -0.69 -11.69 -11.65
CA CYS A 75 -0.12 -12.87 -12.31
C CYS A 75 -1.08 -13.46 -13.36
N ILE A 76 -2.32 -13.73 -12.99
CA ILE A 76 -3.26 -14.50 -13.83
C ILE A 76 -4.32 -13.64 -14.52
N GLY A 77 -4.57 -12.43 -14.05
CA GLY A 77 -5.59 -11.52 -14.58
C GLY A 77 -5.20 -10.83 -15.88
N THR A 78 -5.95 -9.78 -16.20
CA THR A 78 -5.79 -8.94 -17.39
C THR A 78 -5.35 -7.52 -17.03
N PRO A 79 -4.76 -6.75 -17.97
CA PRO A 79 -4.42 -5.34 -17.76
C PRO A 79 -5.62 -4.49 -17.30
N ASP A 80 -6.83 -4.76 -17.80
CA ASP A 80 -8.03 -4.00 -17.40
C ASP A 80 -8.44 -4.28 -15.97
N GLN A 81 -8.27 -5.51 -15.49
CA GLN A 81 -8.50 -5.84 -14.09
C GLN A 81 -7.46 -5.15 -13.19
N VAL A 82 -6.20 -5.08 -13.61
CA VAL A 82 -5.16 -4.31 -12.89
C VAL A 82 -5.54 -2.84 -12.81
N ARG A 83 -5.96 -2.22 -13.93
CA ARG A 83 -6.39 -0.81 -13.97
C ARG A 83 -7.54 -0.55 -12.99
N SER A 84 -8.54 -1.44 -12.96
CA SER A 84 -9.67 -1.32 -12.05
C SER A 84 -9.24 -1.39 -10.58
N CYS A 85 -8.34 -2.31 -10.23
CA CYS A 85 -7.80 -2.40 -8.86
C CYS A 85 -7.00 -1.15 -8.48
N VAL A 86 -6.20 -0.60 -9.39
CA VAL A 86 -5.46 0.64 -9.15
C VAL A 86 -6.39 1.82 -8.88
N GLN A 87 -7.44 1.97 -9.70
CA GLN A 87 -8.46 3.00 -9.49
C GLN A 87 -9.12 2.88 -8.12
N ASP A 88 -9.48 1.64 -7.72
CA ASP A 88 -10.11 1.38 -6.42
C ASP A 88 -9.19 1.81 -5.26
N VAL A 89 -7.91 1.43 -5.29
CA VAL A 89 -6.93 1.81 -4.26
C VAL A 89 -6.74 3.33 -4.19
N ILE A 90 -6.60 3.99 -5.33
CA ILE A 90 -6.47 5.46 -5.38
C ILE A 90 -7.73 6.14 -4.84
N HIS A 91 -8.92 5.68 -5.22
CA HIS A 91 -10.19 6.20 -4.72
C HIS A 91 -10.34 6.02 -3.21
N LYS A 92 -10.09 4.83 -2.69
CA LYS A 92 -10.21 4.51 -1.26
C LYS A 92 -9.28 5.33 -0.39
N THR A 93 -8.06 5.58 -0.85
CA THR A 93 -7.09 6.39 -0.12
C THR A 93 -7.20 7.89 -0.43
N ARG A 94 -8.01 8.28 -1.41
CA ARG A 94 -8.05 9.62 -2.02
C ARG A 94 -6.65 10.07 -2.47
N GLY A 95 -5.80 9.13 -2.85
CA GLY A 95 -4.41 9.39 -3.22
C GLY A 95 -3.54 9.98 -2.11
N ARG A 96 -4.01 9.97 -0.86
CA ARG A 96 -3.27 10.56 0.28
C ARG A 96 -2.23 9.58 0.82
N GLY A 97 -0.96 10.02 0.86
CA GLY A 97 0.12 9.24 1.43
C GLY A 97 0.15 7.81 0.87
N LEU A 98 0.09 7.65 -0.45
CA LEU A 98 0.03 6.37 -1.12
C LEU A 98 1.27 6.15 -1.99
N ILE A 99 1.93 5.01 -1.81
CA ILE A 99 2.85 4.43 -2.78
C ILE A 99 2.16 3.21 -3.37
N LEU A 100 1.74 3.32 -4.64
CA LEU A 100 1.08 2.20 -5.31
C LEU A 100 2.06 1.07 -5.54
N SER A 101 1.71 -0.13 -5.11
CA SER A 101 2.52 -1.35 -5.23
C SER A 101 1.63 -2.59 -5.26
N SER A 102 2.22 -3.76 -5.47
CA SER A 102 1.56 -5.02 -5.11
C SER A 102 1.50 -5.15 -3.58
N GLY A 103 0.52 -5.91 -3.09
CA GLY A 103 0.32 -6.14 -1.65
C GLY A 103 1.24 -7.22 -1.05
N CYS A 104 2.08 -7.84 -1.86
CA CYS A 104 3.13 -8.78 -1.48
C CYS A 104 4.06 -9.01 -2.66
N ALA A 105 5.07 -9.88 -2.50
CA ALA A 105 6.00 -10.25 -3.57
C ALA A 105 5.27 -10.79 -4.82
N LEU A 106 5.69 -10.33 -5.98
CA LEU A 106 5.17 -10.79 -7.27
C LEU A 106 5.73 -12.15 -7.63
N GLY A 107 4.90 -13.01 -8.18
CA GLY A 107 5.35 -14.28 -8.73
C GLY A 107 6.23 -14.12 -9.97
N ALA A 108 7.16 -15.07 -10.18
CA ALA A 108 8.07 -15.05 -11.34
C ALA A 108 7.35 -15.11 -12.70
N ASN A 109 6.11 -15.57 -12.72
CA ASN A 109 5.23 -15.67 -13.89
C ASN A 109 4.25 -14.49 -14.02
N THR A 110 4.47 -13.40 -13.28
CA THR A 110 3.69 -12.17 -13.45
C THR A 110 3.86 -11.64 -14.88
N LYS A 111 2.74 -11.35 -15.52
CA LYS A 111 2.72 -10.93 -16.92
C LYS A 111 3.29 -9.50 -17.06
N PRO A 112 4.24 -9.26 -17.98
CA PRO A 112 4.80 -7.93 -18.20
C PRO A 112 3.73 -6.87 -18.53
N GLU A 113 2.68 -7.24 -19.28
CA GLU A 113 1.58 -6.33 -19.61
C GLU A 113 0.78 -5.90 -18.38
N ASN A 114 0.65 -6.75 -17.35
CA ASN A 114 -0.01 -6.39 -16.10
C ASN A 114 0.86 -5.44 -15.27
N MET A 115 2.19 -5.63 -15.29
CA MET A 115 3.14 -4.68 -14.69
C MET A 115 3.08 -3.32 -15.39
N ALA A 116 3.05 -3.30 -16.71
CA ALA A 116 2.89 -2.07 -17.48
C ALA A 116 1.57 -1.37 -17.11
N ALA A 117 0.46 -2.11 -17.05
CA ALA A 117 -0.84 -1.58 -16.69
C ALA A 117 -0.87 -0.95 -15.30
N LEU A 118 -0.17 -1.54 -14.31
CA LEU A 118 -0.06 -0.97 -12.97
C LEU A 118 0.63 0.41 -13.01
N VAL A 119 1.79 0.50 -13.67
CA VAL A 119 2.56 1.75 -13.77
C VAL A 119 1.84 2.82 -14.58
N GLU A 120 1.26 2.44 -15.72
CA GLU A 120 0.48 3.34 -16.57
C GLU A 120 -0.75 3.89 -15.85
N SER A 121 -1.46 3.03 -15.11
CA SER A 121 -2.62 3.44 -14.32
C SER A 121 -2.25 4.39 -13.19
N ALA A 122 -1.12 4.16 -12.51
CA ALA A 122 -0.61 5.09 -11.51
C ALA A 122 -0.35 6.48 -12.10
N ARG A 123 0.23 6.55 -13.30
CA ARG A 123 0.48 7.80 -14.01
C ARG A 123 -0.81 8.48 -14.48
N LEU A 124 -1.78 7.68 -14.94
CA LEU A 124 -3.03 8.19 -15.48
C LEU A 124 -3.96 8.72 -14.38
N TYR A 125 -4.14 7.96 -13.30
CA TYR A 125 -5.10 8.26 -12.24
C TYR A 125 -4.49 8.97 -11.03
N GLY A 126 -3.17 9.00 -10.93
CA GLY A 126 -2.42 9.66 -9.85
C GLY A 126 -1.95 11.07 -10.21
N THR A 127 -2.54 11.73 -11.21
CA THR A 127 -2.19 13.11 -11.54
C THR A 127 -2.65 14.06 -10.44
N ARG A 128 -1.92 15.15 -10.25
CA ARG A 128 -2.25 16.15 -9.24
C ARG A 128 -3.69 16.64 -9.35
N GLU A 129 -4.15 16.92 -10.56
CA GLU A 129 -5.50 17.38 -10.85
C GLU A 129 -6.56 16.38 -10.38
N GLN A 130 -6.38 15.09 -10.70
CA GLN A 130 -7.31 14.04 -10.30
C GLN A 130 -7.30 13.80 -8.80
N LEU A 131 -6.14 13.85 -8.15
CA LEU A 131 -6.04 13.69 -6.70
C LEU A 131 -6.65 14.88 -5.95
N GLU A 132 -6.49 16.11 -6.43
CA GLU A 132 -7.14 17.29 -5.86
C GLU A 132 -8.67 17.18 -5.97
N GLU A 133 -9.20 16.59 -7.04
CA GLU A 133 -10.64 16.35 -7.20
C GLU A 133 -11.17 15.34 -6.18
N LEU A 134 -10.43 14.25 -5.92
CA LEU A 134 -10.79 13.24 -4.92
C LEU A 134 -10.75 13.75 -3.47
N GLN A 135 -10.07 14.86 -3.23
CA GLN A 135 -9.87 15.42 -1.89
C GLN A 135 -10.86 16.53 -1.53
N LYS A 136 -11.68 16.97 -2.50
CA LYS A 136 -12.79 17.90 -2.27
C LYS A 136 -13.95 17.25 -1.54
#